data_984a1180669a63a475abf15ed5934cb7
#
_entry.id   984a1180669a63a475abf15ed5934cb7
#
_cell.length_a   1.000
_cell.length_b   1.000
_cell.length_c   1.000
_cell.angle_alpha   90.00
_cell.angle_beta   90.00
_cell.angle_gamma   90.00
#
_symmetry.space_group_name_H-M   'P 1'
#
loop_
_entity.id
_entity.type
_entity.pdbx_description
1 polymer ?
#
loop_
_entity_poly.entity_id
_entity_poly.type
_entity_poly.pdbx_seq_one_letter_code
_entity_poly.pdbx_strand_id
1 'polypeptide(L)'
;MNSYDQATAAASWSDFNDAEAQQSGFDLIPRGIAVPVRMTIKPGGHDDHTQSWTGGYATQSFDTGAVYLACEFVVTDGPFAKRKMWSNVGLYSPKGPTWGQMGRSFIRAVLNSARNVQPQDNSPQAAAARRINSFADLDGIEFMARVDVEKDGKGEDRNVVKVAIEPDHKDYVPLIGMHAPGGGHRGGGGHSGAPVQPTPAYAQQAPQAQTSRPVVPTGKPAWAQ
;
A
#
# COMPACT_ATOMS: atom_id res chain seq x y z
N MET A 1 39.31 -9.41 43.31
CA MET A 1 39.72 -9.83 41.95
C MET A 1 38.60 -9.43 41.02
N ASN A 2 38.78 -8.32 40.34
CA ASN A 2 37.73 -7.69 39.50
C ASN A 2 37.92 -8.18 38.07
N SER A 3 36.91 -8.84 37.58
CA SER A 3 36.83 -9.26 36.19
C SER A 3 35.76 -8.41 35.47
N TYR A 4 36.08 -7.16 35.22
CA TYR A 4 35.29 -6.28 34.35
C TYR A 4 36.30 -5.51 33.48
N ASP A 5 36.69 -6.08 32.36
CA ASP A 5 37.24 -5.37 31.22
C ASP A 5 37.25 -6.32 30.02
N GLN A 6 36.05 -6.57 29.46
CA GLN A 6 35.98 -6.83 28.03
C GLN A 6 35.35 -5.58 27.40
N ALA A 7 36.21 -4.57 27.25
CA ALA A 7 35.93 -3.49 26.33
C ALA A 7 35.78 -4.13 24.95
N THR A 8 34.58 -4.18 24.43
CA THR A 8 34.30 -4.40 23.02
C THR A 8 35.12 -3.36 22.26
N ALA A 9 36.26 -3.77 21.70
CA ALA A 9 37.06 -2.93 20.82
C ALA A 9 36.10 -2.48 19.70
N ALA A 10 35.83 -1.19 19.64
CA ALA A 10 35.06 -0.63 18.54
C ALA A 10 35.83 -0.97 17.27
N ALA A 11 35.16 -1.66 16.34
CA ALA A 11 35.73 -2.04 15.07
C ALA A 11 36.36 -0.80 14.40
N SER A 12 37.64 -0.88 14.08
CA SER A 12 38.37 0.23 13.45
C SER A 12 37.94 0.34 12.00
N TRP A 13 37.57 1.54 11.56
CA TRP A 13 37.32 1.84 10.14
C TRP A 13 38.61 1.83 9.27
N SER A 14 39.72 1.43 9.80
CA SER A 14 40.99 1.22 9.08
C SER A 14 41.40 -0.26 8.96
N ASP A 15 40.66 -1.16 9.63
CA ASP A 15 40.88 -2.60 9.59
C ASP A 15 39.53 -3.31 9.41
N PHE A 16 39.43 -4.14 8.38
CA PHE A 16 38.22 -4.88 8.00
C PHE A 16 38.45 -6.40 8.01
N ASN A 17 39.55 -6.89 8.66
CA ASN A 17 39.84 -8.32 8.67
C ASN A 17 38.82 -9.13 9.48
N ASP A 18 38.12 -8.52 10.41
CA ASP A 18 37.07 -9.11 11.22
C ASP A 18 35.65 -8.86 10.63
N ALA A 19 35.57 -8.15 9.50
CA ALA A 19 34.30 -7.91 8.85
C ALA A 19 33.73 -9.21 8.22
N GLU A 20 32.45 -9.41 8.37
CA GLU A 20 31.77 -10.52 7.70
C GLU A 20 31.91 -10.40 6.18
N ALA A 21 32.09 -11.54 5.50
CA ALA A 21 32.14 -11.58 4.05
C ALA A 21 30.83 -11.03 3.46
N GLN A 22 30.94 -10.18 2.45
CA GLN A 22 29.78 -9.68 1.73
C GLN A 22 28.98 -10.85 1.16
N GLN A 23 27.74 -10.97 1.60
CA GLN A 23 26.81 -11.95 1.04
C GLN A 23 26.47 -11.57 -0.39
N SER A 24 27.02 -12.27 -1.36
CA SER A 24 26.88 -11.99 -2.79
C SER A 24 25.70 -12.68 -3.47
N GLY A 25 24.89 -13.44 -2.77
CA GLY A 25 23.75 -14.17 -3.35
C GLY A 25 22.58 -14.23 -2.38
N PHE A 26 21.55 -13.45 -2.65
CA PHE A 26 20.25 -13.70 -2.04
C PHE A 26 19.42 -14.54 -3.02
N ASP A 27 18.90 -15.67 -2.54
CA ASP A 27 17.93 -16.44 -3.31
C ASP A 27 16.74 -15.56 -3.66
N LEU A 28 16.27 -15.67 -4.89
CA LEU A 28 15.10 -14.95 -5.33
C LEU A 28 13.87 -15.40 -4.51
N ILE A 29 13.00 -14.45 -4.20
CA ILE A 29 11.66 -14.79 -3.69
C ILE A 29 10.96 -15.56 -4.80
N PRO A 30 10.40 -16.76 -4.52
CA PRO A 30 9.73 -17.54 -5.54
C PRO A 30 8.57 -16.78 -6.19
N ARG A 31 8.39 -17.00 -7.48
CA ARG A 31 7.30 -16.39 -8.25
C ARG A 31 5.94 -16.71 -7.63
N GLY A 32 5.07 -15.71 -7.55
CA GLY A 32 3.69 -15.87 -7.07
C GLY A 32 3.50 -15.76 -5.57
N ILE A 33 4.59 -15.65 -4.79
CA ILE A 33 4.49 -15.48 -3.33
C ILE A 33 3.88 -14.11 -3.00
N ALA A 34 2.92 -14.13 -2.06
CA ALA A 34 2.32 -12.95 -1.47
C ALA A 34 3.14 -12.47 -0.27
N VAL A 35 3.50 -11.19 -0.24
CA VAL A 35 4.27 -10.59 0.86
C VAL A 35 3.73 -9.20 1.19
N PRO A 36 3.78 -8.77 2.46
CA PRO A 36 3.55 -7.38 2.81
C PRO A 36 4.75 -6.53 2.39
N VAL A 37 4.50 -5.42 1.72
CA VAL A 37 5.55 -4.51 1.28
C VAL A 37 5.24 -3.07 1.65
N ARG A 38 6.31 -2.30 1.89
CA ARG A 38 6.27 -0.83 1.93
C ARG A 38 6.80 -0.30 0.61
N MET A 39 6.04 0.59 -0.01
CA MET A 39 6.46 1.29 -1.21
C MET A 39 7.07 2.64 -0.84
N THR A 40 8.25 2.93 -1.36
CA THR A 40 8.91 4.25 -1.30
C THR A 40 9.12 4.75 -2.71
N ILE A 41 8.82 6.03 -2.96
CA ILE A 41 8.99 6.64 -4.28
C ILE A 41 10.29 7.44 -4.28
N LYS A 42 11.20 7.10 -5.19
CA LYS A 42 12.40 7.89 -5.42
C LYS A 42 12.02 9.15 -6.21
N PRO A 43 12.18 10.36 -5.66
CA PRO A 43 11.84 11.60 -6.37
C PRO A 43 12.65 11.75 -7.66
N GLY A 44 11.96 12.06 -8.76
CA GLY A 44 12.59 12.29 -10.08
C GLY A 44 12.62 13.75 -10.50
N GLY A 45 12.00 14.64 -9.73
CA GLY A 45 12.00 16.09 -9.95
C GLY A 45 11.09 16.58 -11.08
N HIS A 46 10.23 15.71 -11.64
CA HIS A 46 9.30 16.11 -12.70
C HIS A 46 7.93 16.46 -12.13
N ASP A 47 7.46 17.65 -12.44
CA ASP A 47 6.11 18.13 -12.11
C ASP A 47 5.33 18.43 -13.39
N ASP A 48 4.02 18.14 -13.39
CA ASP A 48 3.06 18.56 -14.40
C ASP A 48 1.75 18.99 -13.73
N HIS A 49 1.57 20.30 -13.62
CA HIS A 49 0.39 20.88 -12.98
C HIS A 49 -0.91 20.58 -13.73
N THR A 50 -0.85 20.34 -15.04
CA THR A 50 -2.05 19.98 -15.85
C THR A 50 -2.57 18.60 -15.51
N GLN A 51 -1.69 17.72 -15.06
CA GLN A 51 -1.98 16.37 -14.59
C GLN A 51 -2.10 16.28 -13.07
N SER A 52 -1.94 17.39 -12.35
CA SER A 52 -1.86 17.41 -10.88
C SER A 52 -0.69 16.59 -10.31
N TRP A 53 0.38 16.43 -11.09
CA TRP A 53 1.62 15.82 -10.61
C TRP A 53 2.51 16.91 -10.02
N THR A 54 2.65 16.87 -8.70
CA THR A 54 3.37 17.90 -7.95
C THR A 54 4.26 17.26 -6.89
N GLY A 55 5.25 18.04 -6.40
CA GLY A 55 6.14 17.62 -5.32
C GLY A 55 7.35 16.82 -5.79
N GLY A 56 7.62 16.80 -7.10
CA GLY A 56 8.84 16.21 -7.66
C GLY A 56 8.91 14.70 -7.60
N TYR A 57 7.80 13.99 -7.32
CA TYR A 57 7.80 12.53 -7.21
C TYR A 57 7.92 11.81 -8.54
N ALA A 58 7.39 12.40 -9.62
CA ALA A 58 7.47 11.80 -10.93
C ALA A 58 8.87 11.90 -11.54
N THR A 59 9.23 10.93 -12.35
CA THR A 59 10.47 10.90 -13.13
C THR A 59 10.11 10.91 -14.61
N GLN A 60 10.72 11.82 -15.37
CA GLN A 60 10.64 11.80 -16.83
C GLN A 60 11.89 11.16 -17.43
N SER A 61 11.70 10.18 -18.30
CA SER A 61 12.79 9.58 -19.07
C SER A 61 13.26 10.56 -20.14
N PHE A 62 14.53 10.90 -20.13
CA PHE A 62 15.13 11.75 -21.14
C PHE A 62 15.06 11.13 -22.53
N ASP A 63 15.32 9.82 -22.63
CA ASP A 63 15.41 9.12 -23.92
C ASP A 63 14.06 8.89 -24.56
N THR A 64 13.03 8.63 -23.77
CA THR A 64 11.71 8.18 -24.27
C THR A 64 10.59 9.18 -24.06
N GLY A 65 10.79 10.21 -23.24
CA GLY A 65 9.75 11.13 -22.80
C GLY A 65 8.66 10.52 -21.93
N ALA A 66 8.79 9.23 -21.57
CA ALA A 66 7.86 8.55 -20.70
C ALA A 66 7.97 9.07 -19.26
N VAL A 67 6.84 9.14 -18.53
CA VAL A 67 6.79 9.60 -17.13
C VAL A 67 6.30 8.46 -16.25
N TYR A 68 6.96 8.28 -15.11
CA TYR A 68 6.70 7.18 -14.17
C TYR A 68 7.06 7.55 -12.72
N LEU A 69 6.58 6.75 -11.77
CA LEU A 69 7.09 6.74 -10.41
C LEU A 69 8.15 5.64 -10.29
N ALA A 70 9.36 6.01 -9.89
CA ALA A 70 10.44 5.07 -9.60
C ALA A 70 10.24 4.53 -8.18
N CYS A 71 9.71 3.31 -8.05
CA CYS A 71 9.33 2.74 -6.76
C CYS A 71 10.35 1.70 -6.26
N GLU A 72 10.71 1.81 -4.98
CA GLU A 72 11.36 0.77 -4.20
C GLU A 72 10.28 0.11 -3.32
N PHE A 73 10.27 -1.21 -3.28
CA PHE A 73 9.39 -2.01 -2.42
C PHE A 73 10.24 -2.81 -1.45
N VAL A 74 9.99 -2.65 -0.16
CA VAL A 74 10.69 -3.38 0.90
C VAL A 74 9.71 -4.34 1.55
N VAL A 75 10.02 -5.62 1.58
CA VAL A 75 9.22 -6.61 2.31
C VAL A 75 9.30 -6.30 3.80
N THR A 76 8.13 -6.13 4.45
CA THR A 76 8.07 -5.65 5.84
C THR A 76 8.04 -6.78 6.86
N ASP A 77 7.57 -7.99 6.47
CA ASP A 77 7.42 -9.12 7.38
C ASP A 77 7.61 -10.46 6.68
N GLY A 78 7.76 -11.53 7.47
CA GLY A 78 7.90 -12.92 7.01
C GLY A 78 9.34 -13.29 6.63
N PRO A 79 9.52 -14.48 5.99
CA PRO A 79 10.86 -15.05 5.72
C PRO A 79 11.69 -14.21 4.74
N PHE A 80 11.06 -13.31 4.01
CA PHE A 80 11.70 -12.43 3.04
C PHE A 80 11.81 -10.98 3.54
N ALA A 81 11.59 -10.72 4.82
CA ALA A 81 11.65 -9.38 5.40
C ALA A 81 12.97 -8.68 5.04
N LYS A 82 12.90 -7.34 4.82
CA LYS A 82 13.98 -6.47 4.41
C LYS A 82 14.47 -6.66 2.96
N ARG A 83 13.92 -7.62 2.20
CA ARG A 83 14.21 -7.74 0.76
C ARG A 83 13.67 -6.53 0.01
N LYS A 84 14.49 -6.02 -0.91
CA LYS A 84 14.19 -4.87 -1.75
C LYS A 84 13.90 -5.30 -3.18
N MET A 85 12.93 -4.66 -3.78
CA MET A 85 12.54 -4.83 -5.19
C MET A 85 12.31 -3.46 -5.79
N TRP A 86 12.51 -3.31 -7.10
CA TRP A 86 12.32 -2.04 -7.80
C TRP A 86 11.45 -2.26 -9.02
N SER A 87 10.47 -1.38 -9.20
CA SER A 87 9.62 -1.35 -10.39
C SER A 87 9.17 0.07 -10.69
N ASN A 88 8.98 0.37 -11.97
CA ASN A 88 8.43 1.64 -12.40
C ASN A 88 6.92 1.54 -12.55
N VAL A 89 6.18 2.48 -11.97
CA VAL A 89 4.74 2.64 -12.15
C VAL A 89 4.50 3.71 -13.20
N GLY A 90 4.00 3.31 -14.37
CA GLY A 90 3.80 4.21 -15.52
C GLY A 90 2.72 5.26 -15.25
N LEU A 91 3.00 6.51 -15.60
CA LEU A 91 2.05 7.62 -15.57
C LEU A 91 1.67 8.06 -16.99
N TYR A 92 2.66 8.14 -17.87
CA TYR A 92 2.48 8.56 -19.26
C TYR A 92 3.50 7.90 -20.19
N SER A 93 3.11 7.65 -21.43
CA SER A 93 4.02 7.23 -22.49
C SER A 93 3.63 7.88 -23.82
N PRO A 94 4.60 8.42 -24.58
CA PRO A 94 4.34 8.92 -25.95
C PRO A 94 3.88 7.83 -26.92
N LYS A 95 4.14 6.55 -26.59
CA LYS A 95 3.74 5.39 -27.41
C LYS A 95 2.27 5.01 -27.26
N GLY A 96 1.54 5.67 -26.34
CA GLY A 96 0.11 5.44 -26.12
C GLY A 96 -0.29 5.31 -24.66
N PRO A 97 -1.61 5.25 -24.39
CA PRO A 97 -2.15 5.38 -23.03
C PRO A 97 -2.02 4.12 -22.17
N THR A 98 -1.75 2.96 -22.76
CA THR A 98 -1.82 1.66 -22.07
C THR A 98 -0.95 1.61 -20.82
N TRP A 99 0.28 2.10 -20.89
CA TRP A 99 1.19 2.06 -19.76
C TRP A 99 0.73 2.94 -18.59
N GLY A 100 0.23 4.14 -18.89
CA GLY A 100 -0.38 5.02 -17.87
C GLY A 100 -1.65 4.42 -17.26
N GLN A 101 -2.48 3.74 -18.07
CA GLN A 101 -3.67 3.03 -17.57
C GLN A 101 -3.28 1.87 -16.65
N MET A 102 -2.26 1.10 -16.98
CA MET A 102 -1.71 0.04 -16.11
C MET A 102 -1.23 0.62 -14.78
N GLY A 103 -0.51 1.75 -14.79
CA GLY A 103 -0.07 2.43 -13.58
C GLY A 103 -1.24 2.89 -12.71
N ARG A 104 -2.27 3.50 -13.32
CA ARG A 104 -3.50 3.90 -12.59
C ARG A 104 -4.20 2.71 -11.94
N SER A 105 -4.31 1.60 -12.67
CA SER A 105 -4.91 0.36 -12.15
C SER A 105 -4.09 -0.21 -10.99
N PHE A 106 -2.77 -0.19 -11.10
CA PHE A 106 -1.88 -0.63 -10.03
C PHE A 106 -2.03 0.26 -8.78
N ILE A 107 -2.01 1.59 -8.92
CA ILE A 107 -2.20 2.53 -7.80
C ILE A 107 -3.57 2.31 -7.14
N ARG A 108 -4.64 2.10 -7.92
CA ARG A 108 -5.96 1.77 -7.37
C ARG A 108 -5.92 0.50 -6.53
N ALA A 109 -5.27 -0.55 -7.01
CA ALA A 109 -5.13 -1.80 -6.28
C ALA A 109 -4.27 -1.65 -5.01
N VAL A 110 -3.20 -0.85 -5.05
CA VAL A 110 -2.40 -0.47 -3.87
C VAL A 110 -3.27 0.21 -2.81
N LEU A 111 -4.08 1.20 -3.21
CA LEU A 111 -4.98 1.91 -2.29
C LEU A 111 -6.07 0.99 -1.71
N ASN A 112 -6.64 0.09 -2.53
CA ASN A 112 -7.60 -0.91 -2.06
C ASN A 112 -6.96 -1.85 -1.03
N SER A 113 -5.77 -2.35 -1.33
CA SER A 113 -5.02 -3.24 -0.45
C SER A 113 -4.66 -2.56 0.88
N ALA A 114 -4.06 -1.39 0.81
CA ALA A 114 -3.59 -0.65 1.98
C ALA A 114 -4.72 -0.17 2.90
N ARG A 115 -5.87 0.18 2.32
CA ARG A 115 -7.03 0.77 3.01
C ARG A 115 -8.18 -0.23 3.23
N ASN A 116 -7.95 -1.50 2.93
CA ASN A 116 -8.91 -2.59 3.04
C ASN A 116 -10.27 -2.28 2.35
N VAL A 117 -10.21 -1.80 1.12
CA VAL A 117 -11.37 -1.45 0.31
C VAL A 117 -11.63 -2.54 -0.72
N GLN A 118 -12.83 -3.11 -0.71
CA GLN A 118 -13.22 -4.11 -1.69
C GLN A 118 -13.18 -3.53 -3.12
N PRO A 119 -12.60 -4.21 -4.11
CA PRO A 119 -12.47 -3.68 -5.49
C PRO A 119 -13.80 -3.28 -6.11
N GLN A 120 -14.89 -3.99 -5.76
CA GLN A 120 -16.24 -3.79 -6.28
C GLN A 120 -17.04 -2.74 -5.51
N ASP A 121 -16.55 -2.30 -4.34
CA ASP A 121 -17.24 -1.28 -3.54
C ASP A 121 -17.14 0.09 -4.23
N ASN A 122 -18.29 0.63 -4.62
CA ASN A 122 -18.46 1.93 -5.25
C ASN A 122 -19.13 2.95 -4.32
N SER A 123 -19.19 2.66 -3.02
CA SER A 123 -19.73 3.60 -2.03
C SER A 123 -18.93 4.91 -2.00
N PRO A 124 -19.52 6.02 -1.53
CA PRO A 124 -18.80 7.28 -1.36
C PRO A 124 -17.57 7.15 -0.47
N GLN A 125 -17.60 6.28 0.56
CA GLN A 125 -16.49 5.99 1.45
C GLN A 125 -15.34 5.29 0.69
N ALA A 126 -15.65 4.27 -0.09
CA ALA A 126 -14.67 3.57 -0.93
C ALA A 126 -14.06 4.50 -1.98
N ALA A 127 -14.90 5.36 -2.60
CA ALA A 127 -14.44 6.37 -3.56
C ALA A 127 -13.51 7.39 -2.90
N ALA A 128 -13.79 7.83 -1.68
CA ALA A 128 -12.91 8.71 -0.91
C ALA A 128 -11.61 8.02 -0.54
N ALA A 129 -11.67 6.75 -0.13
CA ALA A 129 -10.50 5.95 0.21
C ALA A 129 -9.57 5.67 -0.98
N ARG A 130 -10.00 5.86 -2.23
CA ARG A 130 -9.17 5.74 -3.44
C ARG A 130 -8.62 7.07 -3.94
N ARG A 131 -8.85 8.17 -3.22
CA ARG A 131 -8.31 9.49 -3.56
C ARG A 131 -7.00 9.73 -2.82
N ILE A 132 -6.12 10.43 -3.50
CA ILE A 132 -4.87 10.96 -2.96
C ILE A 132 -4.82 12.45 -3.28
N ASN A 133 -4.14 13.23 -2.44
CA ASN A 133 -3.92 14.65 -2.67
C ASN A 133 -2.69 14.87 -3.58
N SER A 134 -1.67 14.04 -3.39
CA SER A 134 -0.46 14.04 -4.21
C SER A 134 0.18 12.64 -4.16
N PHE A 135 1.25 12.43 -4.92
CA PHE A 135 2.02 11.19 -4.84
C PHE A 135 2.72 10.98 -3.48
N ALA A 136 2.86 12.02 -2.67
CA ALA A 136 3.34 11.90 -1.29
C ALA A 136 2.47 10.95 -0.46
N ASP A 137 1.17 10.88 -0.74
CA ASP A 137 0.24 9.98 -0.02
C ASP A 137 0.49 8.49 -0.33
N LEU A 138 1.27 8.20 -1.37
CA LEU A 138 1.70 6.86 -1.76
C LEU A 138 3.08 6.51 -1.21
N ASP A 139 3.88 7.52 -0.83
CA ASP A 139 5.23 7.29 -0.30
C ASP A 139 5.15 6.74 1.13
N GLY A 140 5.77 5.59 1.35
CA GLY A 140 5.69 4.86 2.62
C GLY A 140 4.43 4.01 2.81
N ILE A 141 3.51 3.94 1.82
CA ILE A 141 2.30 3.13 1.93
C ILE A 141 2.64 1.63 1.99
N GLU A 142 1.94 0.90 2.86
CA GLU A 142 2.08 -0.54 3.01
C GLU A 142 0.87 -1.27 2.41
N PHE A 143 1.13 -2.36 1.69
CA PHE A 143 0.10 -3.18 1.07
C PHE A 143 0.58 -4.60 0.82
N MET A 144 -0.35 -5.51 0.53
CA MET A 144 -0.03 -6.88 0.13
C MET A 144 0.34 -6.91 -1.35
N ALA A 145 1.52 -7.44 -1.67
CA ALA A 145 2.02 -7.56 -3.04
C ALA A 145 2.27 -9.00 -3.44
N ARG A 146 2.08 -9.30 -4.72
CA ARG A 146 2.55 -10.55 -5.32
C ARG A 146 3.88 -10.30 -6.02
N VAL A 147 4.86 -11.09 -5.62
CA VAL A 147 6.21 -11.04 -6.21
C VAL A 147 6.23 -11.86 -7.50
N ASP A 148 6.92 -11.35 -8.50
CA ASP A 148 7.26 -12.06 -9.73
C ASP A 148 8.78 -12.04 -9.95
N VAL A 149 9.23 -12.79 -10.95
CA VAL A 149 10.61 -12.82 -11.39
C VAL A 149 10.67 -12.40 -12.84
N GLU A 150 11.45 -11.39 -13.13
CA GLU A 150 11.69 -10.88 -14.48
C GLU A 150 13.19 -10.77 -14.75
N LYS A 151 13.54 -10.78 -16.03
CA LYS A 151 14.91 -10.46 -16.44
C LYS A 151 15.12 -8.95 -16.45
N ASP A 152 16.26 -8.54 -15.92
CA ASP A 152 16.72 -7.16 -16.00
C ASP A 152 17.32 -6.84 -17.38
N GLY A 153 17.81 -5.60 -17.55
CA GLY A 153 18.45 -5.17 -18.80
C GLY A 153 19.75 -5.91 -19.16
N LYS A 154 20.31 -6.70 -18.23
CA LYS A 154 21.51 -7.54 -18.44
C LYS A 154 21.14 -9.02 -18.66
N GLY A 155 19.85 -9.36 -18.55
CA GLY A 155 19.37 -10.74 -18.66
C GLY A 155 19.40 -11.53 -17.36
N GLU A 156 19.70 -10.91 -16.22
CA GLU A 156 19.72 -11.53 -14.90
C GLU A 156 18.29 -11.53 -14.30
N ASP A 157 17.97 -12.61 -13.58
CA ASP A 157 16.69 -12.71 -12.91
C ASP A 157 16.64 -11.79 -11.68
N ARG A 158 15.53 -11.04 -11.55
CA ARG A 158 15.28 -10.17 -10.40
C ARG A 158 13.84 -10.26 -9.93
N ASN A 159 13.62 -10.04 -8.64
CA ASN A 159 12.28 -9.92 -8.12
C ASN A 159 11.66 -8.55 -8.46
N VAL A 160 10.39 -8.56 -8.79
CA VAL A 160 9.58 -7.36 -9.06
C VAL A 160 8.23 -7.48 -8.40
N VAL A 161 7.61 -6.33 -8.06
CA VAL A 161 6.21 -6.27 -7.67
C VAL A 161 5.38 -6.02 -8.92
N LYS A 162 4.55 -6.98 -9.31
CA LYS A 162 3.65 -6.87 -10.47
C LYS A 162 2.24 -6.47 -10.11
N VAL A 163 1.75 -6.99 -8.99
CA VAL A 163 0.34 -6.90 -8.61
C VAL A 163 0.23 -6.57 -7.13
N ALA A 164 -0.58 -5.59 -6.78
CA ALA A 164 -1.06 -5.42 -5.43
C ALA A 164 -2.23 -6.41 -5.21
N ILE A 165 -2.22 -7.11 -4.08
CA ILE A 165 -3.25 -8.07 -3.72
C ILE A 165 -4.38 -7.32 -3.02
N GLU A 166 -5.57 -7.35 -3.60
CA GLU A 166 -6.75 -6.65 -3.10
C GLU A 166 -7.55 -7.53 -2.11
N PRO A 167 -8.45 -6.94 -1.30
CA PRO A 167 -9.16 -7.66 -0.23
C PRO A 167 -10.04 -8.83 -0.65
N ASP A 168 -10.44 -8.93 -1.91
CA ASP A 168 -11.21 -10.05 -2.45
C ASP A 168 -10.34 -11.26 -2.83
N HIS A 169 -9.02 -11.12 -2.77
CA HIS A 169 -8.10 -12.20 -3.12
C HIS A 169 -7.82 -13.12 -1.91
N LYS A 170 -7.76 -14.45 -2.14
CA LYS A 170 -7.53 -15.46 -1.09
C LYS A 170 -6.24 -15.28 -0.29
N ASP A 171 -5.21 -14.70 -0.90
CA ASP A 171 -3.89 -14.47 -0.27
C ASP A 171 -3.79 -13.08 0.39
N TYR A 172 -4.90 -12.34 0.45
CA TYR A 172 -4.93 -11.04 1.13
C TYR A 172 -4.92 -11.19 2.64
N VAL A 173 -4.07 -10.39 3.29
CA VAL A 173 -4.05 -10.24 4.75
C VAL A 173 -4.15 -8.74 5.06
N PRO A 174 -5.13 -8.29 5.85
CA PRO A 174 -5.23 -6.90 6.26
C PRO A 174 -4.01 -6.48 7.07
N LEU A 175 -3.35 -5.40 6.68
CA LEU A 175 -2.20 -4.82 7.39
C LEU A 175 -2.63 -3.83 8.49
N ILE A 176 -3.92 -3.84 8.86
CA ILE A 176 -4.51 -2.95 9.86
C ILE A 176 -3.86 -3.23 11.22
N GLY A 177 -3.08 -2.29 11.72
CA GLY A 177 -2.45 -2.34 13.04
C GLY A 177 -0.93 -2.45 13.06
N MET A 178 -0.27 -2.61 11.92
CA MET A 178 1.19 -2.67 11.90
C MET A 178 1.88 -1.30 11.96
N HIS A 179 1.22 -0.22 11.49
CA HIS A 179 1.75 1.15 11.67
C HIS A 179 0.62 2.19 11.60
N ALA A 180 0.16 2.66 12.75
CA ALA A 180 -0.50 3.95 12.81
C ALA A 180 0.57 5.05 12.61
N PRO A 181 0.39 6.03 11.70
CA PRO A 181 1.32 7.14 11.60
C PRO A 181 1.24 7.98 12.88
N GLY A 182 2.32 7.96 13.67
CA GLY A 182 2.58 8.93 14.74
C GLY A 182 1.81 8.73 16.04
N GLY A 183 2.17 7.71 16.83
CA GLY A 183 1.77 7.62 18.23
C GLY A 183 3.01 7.38 19.10
N GLY A 184 3.49 8.45 19.75
CA GLY A 184 4.62 8.41 20.66
C GLY A 184 4.46 7.38 21.78
N HIS A 185 5.54 6.75 22.13
CA HIS A 185 5.71 5.92 23.32
C HIS A 185 5.15 6.62 24.55
N ARG A 186 4.17 6.03 25.19
CA ARG A 186 3.92 6.22 26.62
C ARG A 186 3.91 4.85 27.29
N GLY A 187 4.93 4.65 28.10
CA GLY A 187 5.11 3.50 28.94
C GLY A 187 4.13 3.44 30.10
N GLY A 188 3.89 2.22 30.52
CA GLY A 188 3.77 1.84 31.93
C GLY A 188 2.42 2.09 32.61
N GLY A 189 1.82 1.00 33.13
CA GLY A 189 0.90 1.09 34.24
C GLY A 189 -0.23 0.07 34.17
N GLY A 190 -0.01 -1.12 34.72
CA GLY A 190 -1.07 -2.10 34.95
C GLY A 190 -2.06 -1.59 36.00
N HIS A 191 -3.34 -1.85 35.75
CA HIS A 191 -4.33 -2.00 36.83
C HIS A 191 -5.35 -3.05 36.42
N SER A 192 -5.42 -4.08 37.24
CA SER A 192 -6.47 -5.08 37.25
C SER A 192 -7.80 -4.41 37.59
N GLY A 193 -8.83 -4.61 36.80
CA GLY A 193 -10.19 -4.18 37.08
C GLY A 193 -11.18 -5.27 36.65
N ALA A 194 -11.96 -5.76 37.60
CA ALA A 194 -12.94 -6.85 37.50
C ALA A 194 -14.10 -6.57 36.55
N PRO A 195 -14.83 -7.60 36.12
CA PRO A 195 -15.91 -7.49 35.12
C PRO A 195 -17.16 -6.84 35.71
N VAL A 196 -17.67 -5.81 35.04
CA VAL A 196 -18.94 -5.17 35.35
C VAL A 196 -20.05 -5.84 34.53
N GLN A 197 -21.09 -6.34 35.22
CA GLN A 197 -22.29 -6.91 34.63
C GLN A 197 -23.15 -5.83 33.93
N PRO A 198 -23.82 -6.13 32.81
CA PRO A 198 -24.76 -5.19 32.22
C PRO A 198 -26.13 -5.25 32.91
N THR A 199 -26.63 -4.10 33.30
CA THR A 199 -28.02 -3.87 33.75
C THR A 199 -28.97 -3.80 32.55
N PRO A 200 -30.19 -4.33 32.65
CA PRO A 200 -31.16 -4.27 31.55
C PRO A 200 -31.82 -2.91 31.43
N ALA A 201 -31.78 -2.35 30.23
CA ALA A 201 -32.48 -1.11 29.90
C ALA A 201 -33.93 -1.40 29.48
N TYR A 202 -34.83 -0.61 30.06
CA TYR A 202 -36.29 -0.61 29.83
C TYR A 202 -36.63 -0.31 28.37
N ALA A 203 -37.61 -1.08 27.85
CA ALA A 203 -38.22 -0.86 26.56
C ALA A 203 -39.08 0.42 26.59
N GLN A 204 -38.80 1.37 25.71
CA GLN A 204 -39.72 2.44 25.32
C GLN A 204 -40.35 2.11 23.99
N GLN A 205 -41.70 2.07 23.99
CA GLN A 205 -42.55 1.84 22.82
C GLN A 205 -42.42 2.99 21.84
N ALA A 206 -42.18 2.66 20.57
CA ALA A 206 -42.26 3.61 19.46
C ALA A 206 -43.72 3.77 18.98
N PRO A 207 -44.14 4.99 18.53
CA PRO A 207 -45.44 5.20 17.96
C PRO A 207 -45.57 4.61 16.55
N GLN A 208 -46.74 4.01 16.28
CA GLN A 208 -47.08 3.44 14.97
C GLN A 208 -47.26 4.56 13.93
N ALA A 209 -46.55 4.47 12.82
CA ALA A 209 -46.76 5.29 11.64
C ALA A 209 -47.83 4.66 10.74
N GLN A 210 -48.81 5.47 10.40
CA GLN A 210 -49.90 5.13 9.49
C GLN A 210 -49.40 4.94 8.06
N THR A 211 -49.79 3.82 7.46
CA THR A 211 -49.59 3.51 6.05
C THR A 211 -50.53 4.32 5.16
N SER A 212 -49.98 5.27 4.40
CA SER A 212 -50.67 5.86 3.25
C SER A 212 -50.36 5.08 1.98
N ARG A 213 -51.43 4.57 1.33
CA ARG A 213 -51.38 3.89 0.04
C ARG A 213 -50.93 4.86 -1.07
N PRO A 214 -50.06 4.46 -2.01
CA PRO A 214 -49.82 5.26 -3.22
C PRO A 214 -50.97 5.08 -4.22
N VAL A 215 -51.45 6.22 -4.71
CA VAL A 215 -52.41 6.31 -5.82
C VAL A 215 -51.65 6.11 -7.13
N VAL A 216 -52.08 5.14 -7.93
CA VAL A 216 -51.56 4.89 -9.28
C VAL A 216 -52.25 5.81 -10.26
N PRO A 217 -51.57 6.66 -11.04
CA PRO A 217 -52.18 7.38 -12.14
C PRO A 217 -52.25 6.51 -13.40
N THR A 218 -53.45 6.18 -13.83
CA THR A 218 -53.73 5.64 -15.17
C THR A 218 -53.77 6.77 -16.18
N GLY A 219 -52.70 6.92 -16.95
CA GLY A 219 -52.63 7.82 -18.12
C GLY A 219 -51.67 7.30 -19.16
N LYS A 220 -52.15 7.03 -20.38
CA LYS A 220 -51.31 6.67 -21.51
C LYS A 220 -50.40 7.84 -21.90
N PRO A 221 -49.14 7.59 -22.26
CA PRO A 221 -48.25 8.65 -22.70
C PRO A 221 -48.57 9.14 -24.10
N ALA A 222 -48.36 10.45 -24.33
CA ALA A 222 -48.82 11.21 -25.50
C ALA A 222 -48.11 10.91 -26.84
N TRP A 223 -47.27 9.88 -26.91
CA TRP A 223 -46.55 9.47 -28.14
C TRP A 223 -47.23 8.28 -28.86
N ALA A 224 -48.35 7.82 -28.37
CA ALA A 224 -49.08 6.67 -28.92
C ALA A 224 -50.37 7.10 -29.64
N GLN A 225 -50.28 8.17 -30.46
CA GLN A 225 -51.26 8.50 -31.49
C GLN A 225 -50.58 8.59 -32.82
#